data_23e3885ce96f4f78ebdb2aaac8479bd1
#
_entry.id   23e3885ce96f4f78ebdb2aaac8479bd1
#
_cell.length_a   1.000
_cell.length_b   1.000
_cell.length_c   1.000
_cell.angle_alpha   90.00
_cell.angle_beta   90.00
_cell.angle_gamma   90.00
#
_symmetry.space_group_name_H-M   'P 1'
#
loop_
_entity.id
_entity.type
_entity.pdbx_description
1 polymer ?
#
loop_
_entity_poly.entity_id
_entity_poly.type
_entity_poly.pdbx_seq_one_letter_code
_entity_poly.pdbx_strand_id
1 'polypeptide(L)'
;MYIKQDTLKFDYDKKAHFGVSFGLYYSFFTYTSNSTASILFTILIGLAFEVYQGYSKKHNGYSHTDMIYNISGAIIAFMLHNIIKWVVLYLSGVVYYSLLLA
;
A
#
# COMPACT_ATOMS: atom_id res chain seq x y z
N MET A 1 -22.25 -6.08 -12.90
CA MET A 1 -21.14 -5.15 -12.57
C MET A 1 -20.55 -4.55 -13.84
N TYR A 2 -20.34 -3.26 -13.84
CA TYR A 2 -19.72 -2.57 -14.96
C TYR A 2 -18.19 -2.53 -14.79
N ILE A 3 -17.44 -2.93 -15.81
CA ILE A 3 -16.00 -2.89 -15.83
C ILE A 3 -15.55 -1.72 -16.71
N LYS A 4 -14.87 -0.76 -16.10
CA LYS A 4 -14.42 0.45 -16.78
C LYS A 4 -13.25 0.13 -17.71
N GLN A 5 -13.28 0.66 -18.94
CA GLN A 5 -12.12 0.68 -19.83
C GLN A 5 -11.21 1.83 -19.41
N ASP A 6 -10.00 1.50 -19.01
CA ASP A 6 -9.09 2.50 -18.45
C ASP A 6 -7.66 2.24 -18.93
N THR A 7 -6.80 3.24 -18.75
CA THR A 7 -5.39 3.18 -19.18
C THR A 7 -4.46 3.13 -17.97
N LEU A 8 -3.23 2.70 -18.19
CA LEU A 8 -2.20 2.69 -17.15
C LEU A 8 -1.52 4.04 -16.96
N LYS A 9 -1.99 5.08 -17.62
CA LYS A 9 -1.41 6.42 -17.48
C LYS A 9 -1.50 6.89 -16.03
N PHE A 10 -0.36 7.34 -15.47
CA PHE A 10 -0.26 7.78 -14.09
C PHE A 10 -0.78 9.21 -13.96
N ASP A 11 -2.10 9.37 -14.04
CA ASP A 11 -2.79 10.64 -13.86
C ASP A 11 -3.20 10.85 -12.39
N TYR A 12 -3.97 11.92 -12.12
CA TYR A 12 -4.38 12.26 -10.76
C TYR A 12 -5.16 11.12 -10.08
N ASP A 13 -6.05 10.47 -10.83
CA ASP A 13 -6.87 9.38 -10.30
C ASP A 13 -6.00 8.20 -9.83
N LYS A 14 -5.01 7.81 -10.66
CA LYS A 14 -4.08 6.72 -10.32
C LYS A 14 -3.17 7.11 -9.15
N LYS A 15 -2.70 8.36 -9.10
CA LYS A 15 -1.93 8.87 -7.97
C LYS A 15 -2.72 8.79 -6.68
N ALA A 16 -4.01 9.12 -6.72
CA ALA A 16 -4.89 9.04 -5.56
C ALA A 16 -5.01 7.60 -5.06
N HIS A 17 -5.24 6.63 -5.96
CA HIS A 17 -5.31 5.21 -5.59
C HIS A 17 -4.00 4.72 -4.98
N PHE A 18 -2.88 5.05 -5.58
CA PHE A 18 -1.56 4.69 -5.06
C PHE A 18 -1.33 5.30 -3.66
N GLY A 19 -1.58 6.59 -3.51
CA GLY A 19 -1.34 7.31 -2.26
C GLY A 19 -2.23 6.84 -1.12
N VAL A 20 -3.50 6.59 -1.40
CA VAL A 20 -4.46 6.10 -0.40
C VAL A 20 -4.04 4.71 0.08
N SER A 21 -3.68 3.80 -0.83
CA SER A 21 -3.21 2.46 -0.46
C SER A 21 -1.93 2.51 0.36
N PHE A 22 -1.00 3.38 -0.03
CA PHE A 22 0.24 3.58 0.73
C PHE A 22 -0.07 4.02 2.17
N GLY A 23 -0.95 5.01 2.33
CA GLY A 23 -1.36 5.51 3.63
C GLY A 23 -2.13 4.47 4.45
N LEU A 24 -3.01 3.70 3.82
CA LEU A 24 -3.77 2.63 4.48
C LEU A 24 -2.85 1.56 5.05
N TYR A 25 -1.79 1.19 4.33
CA TYR A 25 -0.83 0.23 4.84
C TYR A 25 -0.25 0.68 6.19
N TYR A 26 0.21 1.93 6.27
CA TYR A 26 0.80 2.44 7.50
C TYR A 26 -0.25 2.59 8.61
N SER A 27 -1.47 2.96 8.28
CA SER A 27 -2.57 3.03 9.24
C SER A 27 -2.86 1.66 9.84
N PHE A 28 -2.97 0.62 9.01
CA PHE A 28 -3.17 -0.74 9.50
C PHE A 28 -1.97 -1.25 10.30
N PHE A 29 -0.75 -0.93 9.85
CA PHE A 29 0.45 -1.34 10.57
C PHE A 29 0.51 -0.71 11.97
N THR A 30 0.15 0.57 12.10
CA THR A 30 0.10 1.24 13.40
C THR A 30 -0.86 0.53 14.34
N TYR A 31 -1.96 0.00 13.81
CA TYR A 31 -2.98 -0.67 14.60
C TYR A 31 -2.65 -2.12 14.91
N THR A 32 -2.14 -2.86 13.93
CA THR A 32 -1.93 -4.32 14.03
C THR A 32 -0.50 -4.70 14.41
N SER A 33 0.46 -3.83 14.18
CA SER A 33 1.91 -4.10 14.32
C SER A 33 2.36 -5.32 13.50
N ASN A 34 1.65 -5.65 12.42
CA ASN A 34 1.92 -6.83 11.60
C ASN A 34 1.93 -6.43 10.12
N SER A 35 3.09 -6.57 9.47
CA SER A 35 3.27 -6.19 8.06
C SER A 35 2.40 -7.00 7.12
N THR A 36 2.33 -8.31 7.33
CA THR A 36 1.55 -9.20 6.47
C THR A 36 0.05 -8.90 6.58
N ALA A 37 -0.46 -8.73 7.79
CA ALA A 37 -1.85 -8.35 7.99
C ALA A 37 -2.15 -6.99 7.36
N SER A 38 -1.23 -6.04 7.49
CA SER A 38 -1.41 -4.69 6.97
C SER A 38 -1.52 -4.66 5.45
N ILE A 39 -0.65 -5.40 4.74
CA ILE A 39 -0.72 -5.44 3.28
C ILE A 39 -1.98 -6.17 2.80
N LEU A 40 -2.36 -7.25 3.48
CA LEU A 40 -3.58 -7.98 3.12
C LEU A 40 -4.83 -7.14 3.33
N PHE A 41 -4.97 -6.46 4.46
CA PHE A 41 -6.10 -5.59 4.72
C PHE A 41 -6.16 -4.43 3.72
N THR A 42 -5.02 -3.83 3.39
CA THR A 42 -4.96 -2.74 2.43
C THR A 42 -5.46 -3.19 1.06
N ILE A 43 -5.01 -4.35 0.59
CA ILE A 43 -5.45 -4.91 -0.70
C ILE A 43 -6.94 -5.24 -0.67
N LEU A 44 -7.42 -5.83 0.42
CA LEU A 44 -8.85 -6.17 0.56
C LEU A 44 -9.74 -4.93 0.55
N ILE A 45 -9.34 -3.87 1.23
CA ILE A 45 -10.09 -2.61 1.24
C ILE A 45 -10.13 -2.00 -0.18
N GLY A 46 -8.99 -2.00 -0.87
CA GLY A 46 -8.93 -1.51 -2.25
C GLY A 46 -9.84 -2.31 -3.19
N LEU A 47 -9.82 -3.65 -3.06
CA LEU A 47 -10.68 -4.51 -3.85
C LEU A 47 -12.16 -4.28 -3.54
N ALA A 48 -12.52 -4.18 -2.26
CA ALA A 48 -13.89 -3.93 -1.84
C ALA A 48 -14.41 -2.60 -2.41
N PHE A 49 -13.58 -1.57 -2.38
CA PHE A 49 -13.92 -0.27 -2.93
C PHE A 49 -14.15 -0.32 -4.45
N GLU A 50 -13.28 -1.02 -5.19
CA GLU A 50 -13.43 -1.17 -6.63
C GLU A 50 -14.68 -1.98 -7.00
N VAL A 51 -14.96 -3.05 -6.27
CA VAL A 51 -16.19 -3.84 -6.48
C VAL A 51 -17.42 -2.97 -6.20
N TYR A 52 -17.39 -2.18 -5.14
CA TYR A 52 -18.46 -1.23 -4.85
C TYR A 52 -18.69 -0.27 -6.03
N GLN A 53 -17.62 0.30 -6.58
CA GLN A 53 -17.72 1.18 -7.74
C GLN A 53 -18.28 0.46 -8.96
N GLY A 54 -17.98 -0.82 -9.13
CA GLY A 54 -18.50 -1.62 -10.22
C GLY A 54 -20.01 -1.80 -10.20
N TYR A 55 -20.60 -1.81 -9.01
CA TYR A 55 -22.06 -1.95 -8.84
C TYR A 55 -22.78 -0.62 -8.67
N SER A 56 -22.05 0.46 -8.39
CA SER A 56 -22.65 1.76 -8.15
C SER A 56 -22.92 2.51 -9.46
N LYS A 57 -24.12 3.01 -9.63
CA LYS A 57 -24.49 3.83 -10.79
C LYS A 57 -23.84 5.23 -10.78
N LYS A 58 -23.34 5.67 -9.61
CA LYS A 58 -22.72 6.98 -9.45
C LYS A 58 -21.24 6.99 -9.81
N HIS A 59 -20.65 5.82 -10.02
CA HIS A 59 -19.22 5.67 -10.27
C HIS A 59 -18.99 5.09 -11.67
N ASN A 60 -17.75 5.20 -12.14
CA ASN A 60 -17.38 4.81 -13.50
C ASN A 60 -17.17 3.29 -13.67
N GLY A 61 -17.46 2.50 -12.65
CA GLY A 61 -17.32 1.05 -12.71
C GLY A 61 -16.03 0.53 -12.13
N TYR A 62 -15.86 -0.79 -12.13
CA TYR A 62 -14.65 -1.46 -11.69
C TYR A 62 -13.51 -1.17 -12.66
N SER A 63 -12.34 -0.83 -12.14
CA SER A 63 -11.16 -0.54 -12.95
C SER A 63 -10.01 -1.44 -12.54
N HIS A 64 -9.53 -2.28 -13.46
CA HIS A 64 -8.34 -3.10 -13.23
C HIS A 64 -7.10 -2.24 -13.02
N THR A 65 -7.00 -1.11 -13.74
CA THR A 65 -5.85 -0.20 -13.59
C THR A 65 -5.84 0.47 -12.23
N ASP A 66 -6.99 0.86 -11.69
CA ASP A 66 -7.09 1.38 -10.34
C ASP A 66 -6.65 0.34 -9.31
N MET A 67 -7.04 -0.93 -9.50
CA MET A 67 -6.59 -2.02 -8.65
C MET A 67 -5.09 -2.23 -8.72
N ILE A 68 -4.50 -2.13 -9.91
CA ILE A 68 -3.04 -2.24 -10.08
C ILE A 68 -2.34 -1.17 -9.25
N TYR A 69 -2.81 0.07 -9.27
CA TYR A 69 -2.22 1.14 -8.48
C TYR A 69 -2.49 0.98 -6.99
N ASN A 70 -3.65 0.48 -6.59
CA ASN A 70 -3.93 0.14 -5.20
C ASN A 70 -2.94 -0.91 -4.68
N ILE A 71 -2.74 -1.99 -5.42
CA ILE A 71 -1.81 -3.06 -5.05
C ILE A 71 -0.38 -2.53 -5.05
N SER A 72 -0.01 -1.74 -6.05
CA SER A 72 1.34 -1.15 -6.15
C SER A 72 1.64 -0.26 -4.94
N GLY A 73 0.70 0.58 -4.53
CA GLY A 73 0.86 1.43 -3.35
C GLY A 73 1.08 0.61 -2.08
N ALA A 74 0.30 -0.45 -1.90
CA ALA A 74 0.43 -1.35 -0.76
C ALA A 74 1.78 -2.08 -0.76
N ILE A 75 2.22 -2.59 -1.91
CA ILE A 75 3.49 -3.30 -2.06
C ILE A 75 4.67 -2.37 -1.81
N ILE A 76 4.65 -1.17 -2.38
CA ILE A 76 5.73 -0.18 -2.18
C ILE A 76 5.83 0.21 -0.70
N ALA A 77 4.70 0.43 -0.04
CA ALA A 77 4.68 0.73 1.40
C ALA A 77 5.27 -0.43 2.21
N PHE A 78 4.87 -1.66 1.89
CA PHE A 78 5.38 -2.88 2.55
C PHE A 78 6.89 -3.01 2.36
N MET A 79 7.39 -2.85 1.13
CA MET A 79 8.82 -2.95 0.84
C MET A 79 9.61 -1.86 1.52
N LEU A 80 9.15 -0.61 1.44
CA LEU A 80 9.82 0.52 2.07
C LEU A 80 9.88 0.34 3.58
N HIS A 81 8.79 -0.09 4.20
CA HIS A 81 8.73 -0.37 5.63
C HIS A 81 9.79 -1.40 6.05
N ASN A 82 9.90 -2.50 5.30
CA ASN A 82 10.86 -3.55 5.62
C ASN A 82 12.31 -3.10 5.38
N ILE A 83 12.58 -2.33 4.32
CA ILE A 83 13.90 -1.77 4.06
C ILE A 83 14.32 -0.86 5.20
N ILE A 84 13.46 0.06 5.63
CA ILE A 84 13.74 0.97 6.74
C ILE A 84 14.00 0.19 8.02
N LYS A 85 13.18 -0.83 8.31
CA LYS A 85 13.36 -1.68 9.49
C LYS A 85 14.76 -2.31 9.50
N TRP A 86 15.18 -2.91 8.39
CA TRP A 86 16.48 -3.56 8.31
C TRP A 86 17.64 -2.56 8.40
N VAL A 87 17.51 -1.38 7.79
CA VAL A 87 18.52 -0.31 7.88
C VAL A 87 18.65 0.15 9.32
N VAL A 88 17.52 0.38 10.02
CA VAL A 88 17.54 0.81 11.43
C VAL A 88 18.21 -0.26 12.31
N LEU A 89 17.88 -1.54 12.11
CA LEU A 89 18.47 -2.63 12.86
C LEU A 89 19.97 -2.74 12.62
N TYR A 90 20.41 -2.59 11.35
CA TYR A 90 21.82 -2.62 11.00
C TYR A 90 22.58 -1.48 11.67
N LEU A 91 22.09 -0.25 11.56
CA LEU A 91 22.74 0.91 12.16
C LEU A 91 22.76 0.81 13.68
N SER A 92 21.69 0.31 14.31
CA SER A 92 21.66 0.09 15.75
C SER A 92 22.71 -0.91 16.18
N GLY A 93 22.92 -1.99 15.42
CA GLY A 93 23.98 -2.97 15.67
C GLY A 93 25.36 -2.38 15.54
N VAL A 94 25.60 -1.57 14.50
CA VAL A 94 26.88 -0.89 14.28
C VAL A 94 27.21 0.04 15.45
N VAL A 95 26.25 0.85 15.89
CA VAL A 95 26.44 1.77 17.02
C VAL A 95 26.74 0.98 18.30
N TYR A 96 25.96 -0.08 18.55
CA TYR A 96 26.13 -0.92 19.73
C TYR A 96 27.56 -1.52 19.80
N TYR A 97 28.00 -2.13 18.70
CA TYR A 97 29.36 -2.70 18.65
C TYR A 97 30.43 -1.63 18.78
N SER A 98 30.25 -0.46 18.18
CA SER A 98 31.20 0.65 18.30
C SER A 98 31.34 1.10 19.75
N LEU A 99 30.25 1.16 20.49
CA LEU A 99 30.27 1.52 21.91
C LEU A 99 30.92 0.44 22.78
N LEU A 100 30.77 -0.84 22.45
CA LEU A 100 31.39 -1.93 23.17
C LEU A 100 32.91 -1.95 22.98
N LEU A 101 33.38 -1.53 21.80
CA LEU A 101 34.81 -1.54 21.45
C LEU A 101 35.53 -0.24 21.81
N ALA A 102 34.81 0.76 22.20
CA ALA A 102 35.34 2.07 22.54
C ALA A 102 36.09 2.07 23.88
#